data_f03cb074f800a8fdd5216e1eb27b0689
#
_entry.id   f03cb074f800a8fdd5216e1eb27b0689
#
_cell.length_a   1.000
_cell.length_b   1.000
_cell.length_c   1.000
_cell.angle_alpha   90.00
_cell.angle_beta   90.00
_cell.angle_gamma   90.00
#
_symmetry.space_group_name_H-M   'P 1'
#
loop_
_entity.id
_entity.type
_entity.pdbx_description
1 polymer ?
#
loop_
_entity_poly.entity_id
_entity_poly.type
_entity_poly.pdbx_seq_one_letter_code
_entity_poly.pdbx_strand_id
1 'polypeptide(L)'
;MFAYDLHLALDSMKRHPGLSALMVLAIALGIAVCTVTFTIYHAMATNPIPHKSDQLYAVTLDTWSAERPYDDEKPDLAPQLLTYRDAMYLHGAKAAPRSVVMYKSGALIVPERTGVKPFNAELRVTSHEFFLMFDVPFQYGQGWDAAADEGPQPVVVLDHETNEKVFGGTNSVGQTIKLGKVEYRVVGVLEPWAPSPKFFDLNNGSFEDAEHAYVPYGWGKKLELPVYGNTNCWKPEAGETYQDFLNSECVWLQFWAELPTAADRDKFQAFVDNYARSQKAQGRMQRPLNNRLYDVEQWLDRNEVVQRDNRVLIGIALMFLGVCLVNVVGLLLAKFLNAAPITGLRRALGASRRDIVRQHM
;
A
#
# COMPACT_ATOMS: atom_id res chain seq x y z
N MET A 1 5.67 -16.19 49.12
CA MET A 1 5.59 -17.42 48.33
C MET A 1 6.14 -17.22 46.92
N PHE A 2 5.59 -16.36 46.12
CA PHE A 2 6.06 -16.09 44.73
C PHE A 2 7.57 -15.72 44.63
N ALA A 3 8.10 -14.86 45.51
CA ALA A 3 9.51 -14.52 45.54
C ALA A 3 10.43 -15.71 45.88
N TYR A 4 10.00 -16.62 46.73
CA TYR A 4 10.74 -17.85 47.06
C TYR A 4 10.77 -18.84 45.91
N ASP A 5 9.62 -19.03 45.24
CA ASP A 5 9.50 -19.91 44.08
C ASP A 5 10.32 -19.36 42.89
N LEU A 6 10.35 -18.04 42.70
CA LEU A 6 11.18 -17.36 41.70
C LEU A 6 12.70 -17.56 41.99
N HIS A 7 13.10 -17.49 43.27
CA HIS A 7 14.50 -17.73 43.65
C HIS A 7 14.94 -19.17 43.42
N LEU A 8 14.08 -20.13 43.74
CA LEU A 8 14.30 -21.52 43.45
C LEU A 8 14.38 -21.83 41.94
N ALA A 9 13.56 -21.20 41.13
CA ALA A 9 13.60 -21.32 39.67
C ALA A 9 14.93 -20.75 39.11
N LEU A 10 15.37 -19.59 39.58
CA LEU A 10 16.66 -19.00 39.21
C LEU A 10 17.86 -19.84 39.60
N ASP A 11 17.84 -20.45 40.81
CA ASP A 11 18.90 -21.36 41.27
C ASP A 11 18.91 -22.69 40.48
N SER A 12 17.74 -23.16 40.04
CA SER A 12 17.63 -24.32 39.15
C SER A 12 18.22 -24.03 37.76
N MET A 13 18.03 -22.79 37.24
CA MET A 13 18.63 -22.35 35.97
C MET A 13 20.15 -22.25 36.08
N LYS A 14 20.70 -21.76 37.21
CA LYS A 14 22.15 -21.69 37.45
C LYS A 14 22.84 -23.02 37.54
N ARG A 15 22.14 -24.09 37.94
CA ARG A 15 22.73 -25.44 38.04
C ARG A 15 23.01 -26.09 36.67
N HIS A 16 22.24 -25.72 35.63
CA HIS A 16 22.40 -26.21 34.26
C HIS A 16 22.31 -25.04 33.28
N PRO A 17 23.29 -24.11 33.29
CA PRO A 17 23.18 -22.85 32.58
C PRO A 17 23.11 -23.03 31.06
N GLY A 18 23.85 -23.98 30.49
CA GLY A 18 23.83 -24.26 29.06
C GLY A 18 22.47 -24.77 28.56
N LEU A 19 21.86 -25.69 29.31
CA LEU A 19 20.54 -26.24 28.97
C LEU A 19 19.44 -25.16 29.07
N SER A 20 19.49 -24.39 30.17
CA SER A 20 18.54 -23.29 30.37
C SER A 20 18.67 -22.19 29.31
N ALA A 21 19.88 -21.84 28.98
CA ALA A 21 20.16 -20.88 27.89
C ALA A 21 19.62 -21.40 26.54
N LEU A 22 19.86 -22.66 26.22
CA LEU A 22 19.37 -23.28 24.97
C LEU A 22 17.84 -23.25 24.89
N MET A 23 17.13 -23.57 25.98
CA MET A 23 15.67 -23.52 26.04
C MET A 23 15.14 -22.09 25.83
N VAL A 24 15.72 -21.13 26.52
CA VAL A 24 15.32 -19.71 26.41
C VAL A 24 15.56 -19.21 24.98
N LEU A 25 16.74 -19.50 24.40
CA LEU A 25 17.07 -19.11 23.03
C LEU A 25 16.13 -19.75 22.00
N ALA A 26 15.79 -21.04 22.15
CA ALA A 26 14.89 -21.71 21.24
C ALA A 26 13.47 -21.09 21.25
N ILE A 27 12.93 -20.81 22.45
CA ILE A 27 11.62 -20.16 22.58
C ILE A 27 11.68 -18.71 22.05
N ALA A 28 12.70 -17.95 22.45
CA ALA A 28 12.85 -16.58 22.04
C ALA A 28 12.94 -16.45 20.51
N LEU A 29 13.72 -17.32 19.85
CA LEU A 29 13.83 -17.37 18.40
C LEU A 29 12.50 -17.73 17.74
N GLY A 30 11.78 -18.73 18.25
CA GLY A 30 10.46 -19.13 17.74
C GLY A 30 9.43 -18.01 17.84
N ILE A 31 9.37 -17.32 18.98
CA ILE A 31 8.47 -16.18 19.19
C ILE A 31 8.89 -15.01 18.28
N ALA A 32 10.18 -14.71 18.19
CA ALA A 32 10.67 -13.60 17.35
C ALA A 32 10.30 -13.79 15.88
N VAL A 33 10.53 -14.97 15.30
CA VAL A 33 10.15 -15.29 13.92
C VAL A 33 8.65 -15.15 13.72
N CYS A 34 7.83 -15.72 14.61
CA CYS A 34 6.37 -15.60 14.51
C CYS A 34 5.91 -14.14 14.60
N THR A 35 6.44 -13.37 15.55
CA THR A 35 6.05 -11.97 15.75
C THR A 35 6.40 -11.13 14.53
N VAL A 36 7.62 -11.24 14.00
CA VAL A 36 8.05 -10.50 12.80
C VAL A 36 7.18 -10.86 11.60
N THR A 37 6.98 -12.16 11.33
CA THR A 37 6.17 -12.63 10.20
C THR A 37 4.72 -12.14 10.32
N PHE A 38 4.13 -12.20 11.50
CA PHE A 38 2.76 -11.76 11.74
C PHE A 38 2.62 -10.22 11.62
N THR A 39 3.61 -9.48 12.12
CA THR A 39 3.63 -8.01 12.01
C THR A 39 3.71 -7.56 10.55
N ILE A 40 4.59 -8.17 9.75
CA ILE A 40 4.70 -7.89 8.31
C ILE A 40 3.38 -8.21 7.61
N TYR A 41 2.82 -9.40 7.85
CA TYR A 41 1.54 -9.78 7.26
C TYR A 41 0.43 -8.80 7.62
N HIS A 42 0.33 -8.41 8.88
CA HIS A 42 -0.69 -7.47 9.34
C HIS A 42 -0.52 -6.09 8.69
N ALA A 43 0.70 -5.57 8.62
CA ALA A 43 0.98 -4.31 7.95
C ALA A 43 0.59 -4.33 6.46
N MET A 44 0.87 -5.43 5.75
CA MET A 44 0.50 -5.60 4.35
C MET A 44 -1.00 -5.80 4.13
N ALA A 45 -1.70 -6.43 5.08
CA ALA A 45 -3.12 -6.77 4.99
C ALA A 45 -4.05 -5.65 5.51
N THR A 46 -3.50 -4.58 6.08
CA THR A 46 -4.31 -3.50 6.65
C THR A 46 -4.94 -2.67 5.53
N ASN A 47 -6.25 -2.44 5.63
CA ASN A 47 -6.94 -1.49 4.76
C ASN A 47 -6.58 -0.06 5.19
N PRO A 48 -5.97 0.75 4.31
CA PRO A 48 -5.46 2.08 4.68
C PRO A 48 -6.56 3.14 4.82
N ILE A 49 -7.78 2.87 4.35
CA ILE A 49 -8.92 3.80 4.41
C ILE A 49 -10.24 3.06 4.75
N PRO A 50 -10.33 2.39 5.92
CA PRO A 50 -11.43 1.48 6.21
C PRO A 50 -12.81 2.15 6.27
N HIS A 51 -12.88 3.43 6.64
CA HIS A 51 -14.13 4.19 6.78
C HIS A 51 -14.74 4.64 5.44
N LYS A 52 -14.00 4.57 4.34
CA LYS A 52 -14.44 4.90 2.98
C LYS A 52 -14.21 3.75 1.98
N SER A 53 -13.74 2.61 2.44
CA SER A 53 -13.31 1.50 1.59
C SER A 53 -14.39 1.00 0.64
N ASP A 54 -15.64 1.02 1.07
CA ASP A 54 -16.83 0.60 0.32
C ASP A 54 -17.46 1.71 -0.54
N GLN A 55 -16.86 2.91 -0.54
CA GLN A 55 -17.32 4.08 -1.30
C GLN A 55 -16.34 4.47 -2.42
N LEU A 56 -15.11 4.02 -2.35
CA LEU A 56 -14.05 4.32 -3.31
C LEU A 56 -13.82 3.13 -4.23
N TYR A 57 -13.90 3.36 -5.54
CA TYR A 57 -13.81 2.31 -6.54
C TYR A 57 -12.71 2.60 -7.57
N ALA A 58 -11.76 1.67 -7.69
CA ALA A 58 -10.88 1.61 -8.84
C ALA A 58 -11.66 1.12 -10.05
N VAL A 59 -11.58 1.86 -11.15
CA VAL A 59 -12.35 1.59 -12.37
C VAL A 59 -11.46 0.93 -13.41
N THR A 60 -11.89 -0.19 -13.94
CA THR A 60 -11.16 -0.90 -15.00
C THR A 60 -12.02 -1.06 -16.26
N LEU A 61 -11.38 -0.88 -17.42
CA LEU A 61 -11.97 -1.09 -18.74
C LEU A 61 -11.14 -2.08 -19.55
N ASP A 62 -11.78 -3.06 -20.17
CA ASP A 62 -11.07 -4.00 -21.03
C ASP A 62 -10.87 -3.41 -22.45
N THR A 63 -9.84 -2.56 -22.55
CA THR A 63 -9.40 -1.89 -23.78
C THR A 63 -8.32 -2.67 -24.53
N TRP A 64 -7.99 -3.89 -24.06
CA TRP A 64 -6.85 -4.64 -24.55
C TRP A 64 -7.13 -5.28 -25.94
N SER A 65 -6.09 -5.95 -26.48
CA SER A 65 -6.15 -6.62 -27.78
C SER A 65 -7.31 -7.62 -27.86
N ALA A 66 -8.02 -7.64 -28.99
CA ALA A 66 -9.05 -8.65 -29.25
C ALA A 66 -8.48 -10.07 -29.32
N GLU A 67 -7.21 -10.21 -29.74
CA GLU A 67 -6.58 -11.49 -30.05
C GLU A 67 -5.99 -12.18 -28.82
N ARG A 68 -5.64 -11.40 -27.76
CA ARG A 68 -5.03 -11.93 -26.53
C ARG A 68 -5.50 -11.16 -25.30
N PRO A 69 -5.64 -11.81 -24.14
CA PRO A 69 -5.98 -11.13 -22.90
C PRO A 69 -4.83 -10.23 -22.41
N TYR A 70 -5.15 -9.35 -21.46
CA TYR A 70 -4.14 -8.57 -20.72
C TYR A 70 -3.27 -9.48 -19.83
N ASP A 71 -3.90 -10.48 -19.23
CA ASP A 71 -3.27 -11.47 -18.36
C ASP A 71 -3.65 -12.87 -18.86
N ASP A 72 -2.66 -13.67 -19.25
CA ASP A 72 -2.88 -15.01 -19.82
C ASP A 72 -3.38 -16.00 -18.75
N GLU A 73 -3.05 -15.80 -17.47
CA GLU A 73 -3.50 -16.65 -16.36
C GLU A 73 -4.93 -16.28 -15.91
N LYS A 74 -5.30 -15.02 -16.08
CA LYS A 74 -6.60 -14.47 -15.68
C LYS A 74 -7.24 -13.68 -16.84
N PRO A 75 -7.69 -14.37 -17.91
CA PRO A 75 -8.10 -13.74 -19.16
C PRO A 75 -9.31 -12.81 -19.05
N ASP A 76 -10.09 -12.89 -17.98
CA ASP A 76 -11.23 -12.02 -17.70
C ASP A 76 -10.85 -10.74 -16.98
N LEU A 77 -9.57 -10.53 -16.65
CA LEU A 77 -9.10 -9.30 -16.04
C LEU A 77 -8.80 -8.24 -17.09
N ALA A 78 -9.44 -7.10 -16.93
CA ALA A 78 -9.11 -5.89 -17.68
C ALA A 78 -7.76 -5.28 -17.18
N PRO A 79 -7.08 -4.45 -17.98
CA PRO A 79 -5.96 -3.64 -17.50
C PRO A 79 -6.30 -2.87 -16.23
N GLN A 80 -5.30 -2.65 -15.38
CA GLN A 80 -5.46 -1.87 -14.14
C GLN A 80 -5.55 -0.36 -14.40
N LEU A 81 -5.03 0.07 -15.52
CA LEU A 81 -4.92 1.45 -15.96
C LEU A 81 -5.86 1.69 -17.12
N LEU A 82 -6.23 2.95 -17.32
CA LEU A 82 -7.03 3.38 -18.46
C LEU A 82 -6.18 4.09 -19.52
N THR A 83 -6.68 4.11 -20.77
CA THR A 83 -6.14 5.02 -21.78
C THR A 83 -6.52 6.46 -21.43
N TYR A 84 -5.78 7.42 -21.98
CA TYR A 84 -6.11 8.84 -21.83
C TYR A 84 -7.53 9.15 -22.26
N ARG A 85 -7.93 8.68 -23.44
CA ARG A 85 -9.25 8.92 -24.02
C ARG A 85 -10.37 8.43 -23.12
N ASP A 86 -10.23 7.23 -22.58
CA ASP A 86 -11.26 6.60 -21.76
C ASP A 86 -11.35 7.28 -20.39
N ALA A 87 -10.21 7.55 -19.75
CA ALA A 87 -10.17 8.26 -18.48
C ALA A 87 -10.78 9.66 -18.57
N MET A 88 -10.45 10.42 -19.64
CA MET A 88 -11.00 11.75 -19.84
C MET A 88 -12.50 11.73 -20.14
N TYR A 89 -12.98 10.76 -20.89
CA TYR A 89 -14.41 10.61 -21.13
C TYR A 89 -15.17 10.33 -19.83
N LEU A 90 -14.70 9.38 -19.03
CA LEU A 90 -15.37 9.02 -17.76
C LEU A 90 -15.32 10.20 -16.77
N HIS A 91 -14.20 10.90 -16.66
CA HIS A 91 -14.05 12.07 -15.79
C HIS A 91 -14.93 13.23 -16.23
N GLY A 92 -14.94 13.55 -17.53
CA GLY A 92 -15.70 14.66 -18.10
C GLY A 92 -17.21 14.45 -18.10
N ALA A 93 -17.68 13.20 -18.11
CA ALA A 93 -19.11 12.87 -18.08
C ALA A 93 -19.77 13.17 -16.73
N LYS A 94 -19.01 13.38 -15.65
CA LYS A 94 -19.50 13.67 -14.29
C LYS A 94 -20.59 12.69 -13.82
N ALA A 95 -20.46 11.42 -14.23
CA ALA A 95 -21.44 10.38 -13.90
C ALA A 95 -21.30 9.85 -12.47
N ALA A 96 -20.12 9.99 -11.86
CA ALA A 96 -19.87 9.79 -10.43
C ALA A 96 -19.99 11.13 -9.68
N PRO A 97 -20.36 11.15 -8.40
CA PRO A 97 -20.32 12.34 -7.55
C PRO A 97 -18.94 12.99 -7.53
N ARG A 98 -17.87 12.18 -7.43
CA ARG A 98 -16.47 12.59 -7.59
C ARG A 98 -15.70 11.53 -8.36
N SER A 99 -14.69 11.97 -9.12
CA SER A 99 -13.74 11.08 -9.77
C SER A 99 -12.36 11.70 -9.86
N VAL A 100 -11.34 10.88 -9.81
CA VAL A 100 -9.94 11.29 -9.88
C VAL A 100 -9.27 10.61 -11.05
N VAL A 101 -8.52 11.40 -11.82
CA VAL A 101 -7.56 10.93 -12.82
C VAL A 101 -6.18 11.28 -12.33
N MET A 102 -5.24 10.34 -12.41
CA MET A 102 -3.90 10.58 -11.92
C MET A 102 -2.83 9.70 -12.58
N TYR A 103 -1.60 10.16 -12.50
CA TYR A 103 -0.40 9.40 -12.88
C TYR A 103 0.84 9.91 -12.13
N LYS A 104 1.88 9.08 -12.10
CA LYS A 104 3.18 9.42 -11.50
C LYS A 104 4.06 10.12 -12.53
N SER A 105 4.72 11.20 -12.12
CA SER A 105 5.70 11.95 -12.90
C SER A 105 6.89 12.31 -12.01
N GLY A 106 7.77 13.16 -12.47
CA GLY A 106 8.89 13.66 -11.69
C GLY A 106 9.48 14.96 -12.18
N ALA A 107 10.15 15.65 -11.28
CA ALA A 107 10.89 16.87 -11.59
C ALA A 107 12.08 17.04 -10.66
N LEU A 108 13.09 17.77 -11.11
CA LEU A 108 14.20 18.22 -10.28
C LEU A 108 13.74 19.40 -9.41
N ILE A 109 13.90 19.28 -8.09
CA ILE A 109 13.79 20.40 -7.16
C ILE A 109 15.18 20.96 -6.89
N VAL A 110 15.30 22.27 -7.05
CA VAL A 110 16.51 23.03 -6.69
C VAL A 110 16.13 23.98 -5.57
N PRO A 111 16.37 23.59 -4.29
CA PRO A 111 16.04 24.44 -3.15
C PRO A 111 16.90 25.72 -3.13
N GLU A 112 16.31 26.85 -2.78
CA GLU A 112 17.05 28.09 -2.54
C GLU A 112 17.73 28.11 -1.15
N ARG A 113 17.33 27.20 -0.27
CA ARG A 113 17.87 27.07 1.08
C ARG A 113 19.31 26.62 1.07
N THR A 114 20.20 27.40 1.70
CA THR A 114 21.63 27.09 1.80
C THR A 114 21.87 25.72 2.46
N GLY A 115 22.73 24.92 1.84
CA GLY A 115 23.11 23.59 2.34
C GLY A 115 22.20 22.46 1.87
N VAL A 116 21.10 22.72 1.21
CA VAL A 116 20.24 21.69 0.63
C VAL A 116 20.61 21.47 -0.83
N LYS A 117 20.99 20.23 -1.16
CA LYS A 117 21.34 19.85 -2.54
C LYS A 117 20.08 19.65 -3.40
N PRO A 118 20.15 19.92 -4.72
CA PRO A 118 19.11 19.52 -5.65
C PRO A 118 18.80 18.04 -5.57
N PHE A 119 17.53 17.67 -5.73
CA PHE A 119 17.08 16.27 -5.70
C PHE A 119 15.92 16.05 -6.68
N ASN A 120 15.84 14.81 -7.17
CA ASN A 120 14.70 14.41 -7.98
C ASN A 120 13.50 14.18 -7.06
N ALA A 121 12.39 14.83 -7.40
CA ALA A 121 11.12 14.68 -6.72
C ALA A 121 10.16 13.85 -7.57
N GLU A 122 9.48 12.93 -6.94
CA GLU A 122 8.33 12.26 -7.52
C GLU A 122 7.11 13.16 -7.40
N LEU A 123 6.36 13.25 -8.48
CA LEU A 123 5.18 14.08 -8.58
C LEU A 123 3.95 13.20 -8.79
N ARG A 124 2.86 13.52 -8.10
CA ARG A 124 1.52 13.05 -8.44
C ARG A 124 0.83 14.11 -9.29
N VAL A 125 0.59 13.80 -10.56
CA VAL A 125 -0.25 14.63 -11.44
C VAL A 125 -1.67 14.14 -11.29
N THR A 126 -2.58 14.98 -10.78
CA THR A 126 -3.92 14.53 -10.38
C THR A 126 -4.97 15.65 -10.49
N SER A 127 -6.26 15.29 -10.50
CA SER A 127 -7.36 16.25 -10.39
C SER A 127 -7.60 16.69 -8.94
N HIS A 128 -8.22 17.86 -8.75
CA HIS A 128 -8.43 18.50 -7.45
C HIS A 128 -9.19 17.63 -6.43
N GLU A 129 -10.04 16.73 -6.90
CA GLU A 129 -10.83 15.83 -6.04
C GLU A 129 -9.98 14.80 -5.26
N PHE A 130 -8.71 14.62 -5.63
CA PHE A 130 -7.79 13.67 -4.99
C PHE A 130 -7.76 13.82 -3.46
N PHE A 131 -7.61 15.06 -3.01
CA PHE A 131 -7.44 15.34 -1.58
C PHE A 131 -8.70 15.02 -0.77
N LEU A 132 -9.87 15.34 -1.31
CA LEU A 132 -11.16 15.07 -0.67
C LEU A 132 -11.54 13.58 -0.74
N MET A 133 -11.29 12.93 -1.89
CA MET A 133 -11.63 11.51 -2.06
C MET A 133 -10.83 10.61 -1.13
N PHE A 134 -9.54 10.89 -0.96
CA PHE A 134 -8.64 10.05 -0.18
C PHE A 134 -8.36 10.58 1.23
N ASP A 135 -9.15 11.56 1.69
CA ASP A 135 -9.05 12.18 3.03
C ASP A 135 -7.63 12.61 3.38
N VAL A 136 -6.97 13.25 2.41
CA VAL A 136 -5.58 13.67 2.56
C VAL A 136 -5.48 14.84 3.55
N PRO A 137 -4.76 14.69 4.67
CA PRO A 137 -4.71 15.70 5.71
C PRO A 137 -3.75 16.84 5.34
N PHE A 138 -4.11 18.08 5.70
CA PHE A 138 -3.30 19.26 5.45
C PHE A 138 -2.77 19.85 6.75
N GLN A 139 -1.46 20.13 6.79
CA GLN A 139 -0.82 20.90 7.86
C GLN A 139 -1.00 22.40 7.64
N TYR A 140 -0.86 22.86 6.39
CA TYR A 140 -1.05 24.25 5.99
C TYR A 140 -1.81 24.34 4.67
N GLY A 141 -2.67 25.33 4.55
CA GLY A 141 -3.41 25.57 3.32
C GLY A 141 -4.43 24.49 2.99
N GLN A 142 -4.60 24.22 1.70
CA GLN A 142 -5.55 23.22 1.18
C GLN A 142 -5.17 22.83 -0.25
N GLY A 143 -5.88 21.84 -0.84
CA GLY A 143 -5.78 21.50 -2.25
C GLY A 143 -6.23 22.65 -3.15
N TRP A 144 -5.91 22.57 -4.43
CA TRP A 144 -6.44 23.50 -5.44
C TRP A 144 -7.91 23.18 -5.77
N ASP A 145 -8.59 24.08 -6.46
CA ASP A 145 -9.97 23.94 -6.90
C ASP A 145 -10.08 23.45 -8.37
N ALA A 146 -11.30 23.19 -8.83
CA ALA A 146 -11.59 22.79 -10.19
C ALA A 146 -11.08 23.78 -11.24
N ALA A 147 -11.05 25.09 -10.91
CA ALA A 147 -10.57 26.12 -11.83
C ALA A 147 -9.08 25.94 -12.17
N ALA A 148 -8.28 25.38 -11.26
CA ALA A 148 -6.87 25.09 -11.53
C ALA A 148 -6.66 23.87 -12.43
N ASP A 149 -7.62 22.95 -12.48
CA ASP A 149 -7.60 21.82 -13.42
C ASP A 149 -8.06 22.23 -14.82
N GLU A 150 -9.13 23.04 -14.91
CA GLU A 150 -9.74 23.50 -16.18
C GLU A 150 -8.92 24.60 -16.85
N GLY A 151 -8.48 25.59 -16.07
CA GLY A 151 -7.57 26.67 -16.49
C GLY A 151 -6.18 26.44 -15.90
N PRO A 152 -5.31 25.67 -16.56
CA PRO A 152 -4.08 25.14 -15.96
C PRO A 152 -3.24 26.20 -15.27
N GLN A 153 -3.12 26.09 -13.94
CA GLN A 153 -2.37 27.01 -13.09
C GLN A 153 -1.15 26.32 -12.50
N PRO A 154 0.00 27.02 -12.40
CA PRO A 154 1.22 26.47 -11.77
C PRO A 154 1.11 26.52 -10.25
N VAL A 155 0.25 25.68 -9.69
CA VAL A 155 0.09 25.50 -8.25
C VAL A 155 0.57 24.11 -7.84
N VAL A 156 0.99 23.98 -6.56
CA VAL A 156 1.52 22.73 -6.02
C VAL A 156 1.09 22.57 -4.56
N VAL A 157 0.81 21.33 -4.19
CA VAL A 157 0.75 20.88 -2.80
C VAL A 157 2.00 20.06 -2.53
N LEU A 158 2.68 20.34 -1.43
CA LEU A 158 3.90 19.64 -1.02
C LEU A 158 3.57 18.60 0.05
N ASP A 159 4.30 17.49 0.05
CA ASP A 159 4.31 16.61 1.20
C ASP A 159 5.05 17.26 2.38
N HIS A 160 4.89 16.69 3.57
CA HIS A 160 5.51 17.18 4.79
C HIS A 160 7.04 17.25 4.70
N GLU A 161 7.67 16.17 4.21
CA GLU A 161 9.13 16.06 4.16
C GLU A 161 9.77 17.02 3.16
N THR A 162 9.13 17.23 2.01
CA THR A 162 9.60 18.20 1.03
C THR A 162 9.51 19.62 1.58
N ASN A 163 8.42 19.96 2.28
CA ASN A 163 8.31 21.25 2.95
C ASN A 163 9.39 21.44 4.03
N GLU A 164 9.65 20.42 4.85
CA GLU A 164 10.76 20.43 5.82
C GLU A 164 12.10 20.66 5.13
N LYS A 165 12.38 19.95 4.07
CA LYS A 165 13.64 19.99 3.35
C LYS A 165 13.87 21.32 2.63
N VAL A 166 12.84 21.85 1.95
CA VAL A 166 12.95 23.03 1.11
C VAL A 166 12.75 24.32 1.92
N PHE A 167 11.75 24.35 2.81
CA PHE A 167 11.32 25.56 3.53
C PHE A 167 11.59 25.50 5.05
N GLY A 168 12.16 24.41 5.57
CA GLY A 168 12.46 24.26 7.00
C GLY A 168 11.25 24.03 7.88
N GLY A 169 10.17 23.44 7.33
CA GLY A 169 8.97 23.08 8.06
C GLY A 169 8.01 24.22 8.38
N THR A 170 8.35 25.44 7.99
CA THR A 170 7.47 26.60 8.21
C THR A 170 6.30 26.58 7.20
N ASN A 171 5.27 27.39 7.48
CA ASN A 171 4.17 27.57 6.54
C ASN A 171 4.68 28.20 5.22
N SER A 172 4.75 27.40 4.17
CA SER A 172 5.20 27.83 2.84
C SER A 172 4.07 28.21 1.89
N VAL A 173 2.82 28.20 2.34
CA VAL A 173 1.67 28.58 1.50
C VAL A 173 1.84 30.00 0.98
N GLY A 174 1.69 30.18 -0.33
CA GLY A 174 1.93 31.44 -1.04
C GLY A 174 3.37 31.64 -1.52
N GLN A 175 4.33 30.87 -1.04
CA GLN A 175 5.71 30.89 -1.53
C GLN A 175 5.84 30.15 -2.88
N THR A 176 6.95 30.37 -3.55
CA THR A 176 7.24 29.76 -4.85
C THR A 176 8.28 28.65 -4.70
N ILE A 177 8.09 27.56 -5.43
CA ILE A 177 9.05 26.46 -5.57
C ILE A 177 9.27 26.17 -7.05
N LYS A 178 10.52 25.86 -7.41
CA LYS A 178 10.87 25.51 -8.79
C LYS A 178 10.91 24.00 -8.96
N LEU A 179 9.99 23.46 -9.79
CA LEU A 179 9.96 22.07 -10.21
C LEU A 179 10.42 21.98 -11.68
N GLY A 180 11.61 21.44 -11.89
CA GLY A 180 12.25 21.45 -13.20
C GLY A 180 12.55 22.87 -13.68
N LYS A 181 11.89 23.29 -14.76
CA LYS A 181 12.06 24.62 -15.36
C LYS A 181 10.95 25.63 -14.99
N VAL A 182 9.95 25.19 -14.26
CA VAL A 182 8.73 25.97 -13.99
C VAL A 182 8.63 26.32 -12.51
N GLU A 183 8.20 27.53 -12.22
CA GLU A 183 7.88 27.99 -10.87
C GLU A 183 6.42 27.70 -10.54
N TYR A 184 6.20 27.14 -9.36
CA TYR A 184 4.88 26.80 -8.83
C TYR A 184 4.62 27.56 -7.54
N ARG A 185 3.41 28.05 -7.37
CA ARG A 185 2.95 28.61 -6.11
C ARG A 185 2.46 27.48 -5.19
N VAL A 186 3.02 27.40 -3.99
CA VAL A 186 2.56 26.47 -2.97
C VAL A 186 1.18 26.89 -2.48
N VAL A 187 0.19 26.00 -2.55
CA VAL A 187 -1.19 26.25 -2.08
C VAL A 187 -1.52 25.43 -0.84
N GLY A 188 -0.79 24.35 -0.60
CA GLY A 188 -0.96 23.50 0.57
C GLY A 188 0.29 22.72 0.90
N VAL A 189 0.36 22.29 2.16
CA VAL A 189 1.37 21.36 2.68
C VAL A 189 0.62 20.29 3.45
N LEU A 190 0.91 19.04 3.13
CA LEU A 190 0.29 17.89 3.80
C LEU A 190 0.85 17.68 5.21
N GLU A 191 0.06 17.10 6.10
CA GLU A 191 0.60 16.39 7.25
C GLU A 191 1.38 15.15 6.76
N PRO A 192 2.18 14.48 7.62
CA PRO A 192 2.73 13.17 7.27
C PRO A 192 1.63 12.20 6.84
N TRP A 193 1.60 11.86 5.55
CA TRP A 193 0.58 11.01 4.94
C TRP A 193 1.21 9.99 4.01
N ALA A 194 1.21 8.74 4.44
CA ALA A 194 1.78 7.62 3.70
C ALA A 194 0.87 6.39 3.87
N PRO A 195 -0.24 6.31 3.14
CA PRO A 195 -1.13 5.14 3.23
C PRO A 195 -0.40 3.89 2.79
N SER A 196 -0.44 2.86 3.63
CA SER A 196 0.23 1.59 3.39
C SER A 196 -0.78 0.44 3.58
N PRO A 197 -1.06 -0.33 2.51
CA PRO A 197 -0.56 -0.17 1.15
C PRO A 197 -1.03 1.13 0.46
N LYS A 198 -0.27 1.61 -0.54
CA LYS A 198 -0.60 2.78 -1.37
C LYS A 198 -1.72 2.43 -2.35
N PHE A 199 -2.92 2.20 -1.81
CA PHE A 199 -4.07 1.59 -2.49
C PHE A 199 -4.46 2.27 -3.80
N PHE A 200 -4.29 3.57 -3.90
CA PHE A 200 -4.65 4.35 -5.09
C PHE A 200 -3.65 4.19 -6.25
N ASP A 201 -2.46 3.61 -6.00
CA ASP A 201 -1.40 3.43 -7.00
C ASP A 201 -0.61 2.12 -6.82
N LEU A 202 -1.29 0.98 -6.74
CA LEU A 202 -0.65 -0.33 -6.51
C LEU A 202 0.27 -0.79 -7.66
N ASN A 203 0.00 -0.32 -8.87
CA ASN A 203 0.73 -0.74 -10.07
C ASN A 203 2.13 -0.10 -10.19
N ASN A 204 2.42 0.95 -9.43
CA ASN A 204 3.75 1.56 -9.35
C ASN A 204 4.53 1.13 -8.11
N GLY A 205 3.91 0.33 -7.23
CA GLY A 205 4.52 -0.20 -6.01
C GLY A 205 3.60 -0.03 -4.80
N SER A 206 3.13 -1.16 -4.24
CA SER A 206 2.15 -1.15 -3.15
C SER A 206 2.66 -0.52 -1.85
N PHE A 207 3.98 -0.47 -1.66
CA PHE A 207 4.64 -0.02 -0.42
C PHE A 207 5.70 1.06 -0.70
N GLU A 208 5.57 1.77 -1.83
CA GLU A 208 6.39 2.95 -2.09
C GLU A 208 5.98 4.14 -1.24
N ASP A 209 6.92 5.03 -0.99
CA ASP A 209 6.68 6.29 -0.28
C ASP A 209 5.66 7.17 -1.02
N ALA A 210 5.07 8.12 -0.31
CA ALA A 210 4.22 9.14 -0.91
C ALA A 210 5.03 10.04 -1.85
N GLU A 211 4.36 10.64 -2.81
CA GLU A 211 4.99 11.61 -3.72
C GLU A 211 5.37 12.88 -2.97
N HIS A 212 6.49 13.46 -3.38
CA HIS A 212 7.05 14.70 -2.83
C HIS A 212 6.17 15.93 -3.09
N ALA A 213 5.41 15.91 -4.19
CA ALA A 213 4.53 17.01 -4.57
C ALA A 213 3.39 16.57 -5.46
N TYR A 214 2.30 17.31 -5.40
CA TYR A 214 1.06 17.10 -6.16
C TYR A 214 0.80 18.29 -7.04
N VAL A 215 0.50 18.08 -8.32
CA VAL A 215 0.26 19.13 -9.31
C VAL A 215 -1.02 18.88 -10.11
N PRO A 216 -1.72 19.96 -10.58
CA PRO A 216 -2.96 19.82 -11.32
C PRO A 216 -2.77 19.04 -12.62
N TYR A 217 -3.73 18.16 -12.93
CA TYR A 217 -3.71 17.33 -14.13
C TYR A 217 -3.65 18.18 -15.42
N GLY A 218 -4.46 19.23 -15.51
CA GLY A 218 -4.47 20.12 -16.67
C GLY A 218 -3.13 20.81 -16.90
N TRP A 219 -2.42 21.15 -15.82
CA TRP A 219 -1.08 21.74 -15.89
C TRP A 219 -0.03 20.73 -16.33
N GLY A 220 -0.10 19.49 -15.81
CA GLY A 220 0.77 18.39 -16.24
C GLY A 220 0.63 18.10 -17.73
N LYS A 221 -0.60 18.07 -18.24
CA LYS A 221 -0.88 17.94 -19.68
C LYS A 221 -0.30 19.09 -20.50
N LYS A 222 -0.48 20.34 -20.04
CA LYS A 222 0.04 21.53 -20.75
C LYS A 222 1.57 21.52 -20.86
N LEU A 223 2.26 21.00 -19.85
CA LEU A 223 3.71 20.89 -19.84
C LEU A 223 4.24 19.60 -20.45
N GLU A 224 3.35 18.71 -20.91
CA GLU A 224 3.71 17.38 -21.42
C GLU A 224 4.60 16.62 -20.42
N LEU A 225 4.23 16.65 -19.12
CA LEU A 225 5.01 16.01 -18.08
C LEU A 225 5.11 14.50 -18.36
N PRO A 226 6.32 13.93 -18.30
CA PRO A 226 6.53 12.52 -18.63
C PRO A 226 5.82 11.60 -17.63
N VAL A 227 5.40 10.44 -18.11
CA VAL A 227 4.86 9.38 -17.26
C VAL A 227 6.02 8.56 -16.71
N TYR A 228 6.21 8.58 -15.38
CA TYR A 228 7.22 7.76 -14.67
C TYR A 228 6.62 6.48 -14.09
N GLY A 229 5.30 6.35 -14.15
CA GLY A 229 4.60 5.15 -13.75
C GLY A 229 4.54 4.08 -14.85
N ASN A 230 3.86 2.99 -14.54
CA ASN A 230 3.61 1.92 -15.48
C ASN A 230 2.83 2.43 -16.70
N THR A 231 3.32 2.03 -17.87
CA THR A 231 2.65 2.25 -19.16
C THR A 231 2.67 0.94 -19.93
N ASN A 232 1.50 0.44 -20.32
CA ASN A 232 1.36 -0.79 -21.07
C ASN A 232 0.63 -0.54 -22.39
N CYS A 233 1.24 -0.96 -23.49
CA CYS A 233 0.71 -0.79 -24.84
C CYS A 233 0.58 -2.16 -25.52
N TRP A 234 -0.61 -2.50 -26.01
CA TRP A 234 -0.81 -3.74 -26.75
C TRP A 234 -0.54 -3.60 -28.26
N LYS A 235 -0.48 -2.37 -28.75
CA LYS A 235 -0.03 -2.04 -30.09
C LYS A 235 0.92 -0.85 -30.08
N PRO A 236 1.80 -0.71 -31.09
CA PRO A 236 2.69 0.45 -31.22
C PRO A 236 1.90 1.76 -31.26
N GLU A 237 2.50 2.82 -30.75
CA GLU A 237 1.99 4.19 -30.91
C GLU A 237 1.97 4.57 -32.40
N ALA A 238 0.98 5.39 -32.79
CA ALA A 238 0.81 5.78 -34.17
C ALA A 238 1.75 6.92 -34.62
N GLY A 239 2.57 7.48 -33.70
CA GLY A 239 3.50 8.59 -33.96
C GLY A 239 4.42 8.85 -32.78
N GLU A 240 5.22 9.94 -32.89
CA GLU A 240 6.27 10.30 -31.94
C GLU A 240 5.92 11.52 -31.06
N THR A 241 4.74 12.14 -31.31
CA THR A 241 4.34 13.34 -30.58
C THR A 241 3.60 12.98 -29.28
N TYR A 242 3.60 13.92 -28.32
CA TYR A 242 2.79 13.76 -27.10
C TYR A 242 1.30 13.59 -27.42
N GLN A 243 0.79 14.25 -28.46
CA GLN A 243 -0.61 14.09 -28.89
C GLN A 243 -0.87 12.66 -29.42
N ASP A 244 0.09 12.06 -30.13
CA ASP A 244 -0.03 10.66 -30.58
C ASP A 244 -0.06 9.70 -29.39
N PHE A 245 0.77 9.94 -28.38
CA PHE A 245 0.73 9.20 -27.11
C PHE A 245 -0.65 9.32 -26.43
N LEU A 246 -1.21 10.52 -26.33
CA LEU A 246 -2.56 10.72 -25.76
C LEU A 246 -3.66 10.01 -26.56
N ASN A 247 -3.49 9.87 -27.87
CA ASN A 247 -4.45 9.20 -28.76
C ASN A 247 -4.21 7.69 -28.85
N SER A 248 -3.14 7.17 -28.27
CA SER A 248 -2.79 5.75 -28.32
C SER A 248 -3.75 4.89 -27.50
N GLU A 249 -3.66 3.57 -27.70
CA GLU A 249 -4.34 2.58 -26.87
C GLU A 249 -3.44 2.13 -25.67
N CYS A 250 -2.41 2.91 -25.34
CA CYS A 250 -1.60 2.69 -24.16
C CYS A 250 -2.39 3.03 -22.89
N VAL A 251 -2.34 2.15 -21.91
CA VAL A 251 -2.96 2.34 -20.59
C VAL A 251 -1.91 2.80 -19.60
N TRP A 252 -2.15 3.93 -18.95
CA TRP A 252 -1.19 4.56 -18.04
C TRP A 252 -1.80 5.44 -16.95
N LEU A 253 -3.13 5.69 -17.00
CA LEU A 253 -3.84 6.52 -16.04
C LEU A 253 -4.56 5.67 -15.00
N GLN A 254 -4.36 5.98 -13.72
CA GLN A 254 -5.24 5.52 -12.66
C GLN A 254 -6.53 6.32 -12.70
N PHE A 255 -7.65 5.64 -12.49
CA PHE A 255 -8.97 6.25 -12.38
C PHE A 255 -9.73 5.71 -11.19
N TRP A 256 -10.19 6.60 -10.33
CA TRP A 256 -11.01 6.26 -9.19
C TRP A 256 -12.31 7.05 -9.20
N ALA A 257 -13.39 6.43 -8.70
CA ALA A 257 -14.69 7.06 -8.52
C ALA A 257 -15.15 6.90 -7.06
N GLU A 258 -15.72 7.95 -6.50
CA GLU A 258 -16.42 7.90 -5.20
C GLU A 258 -17.91 7.69 -5.46
N LEU A 259 -18.45 6.57 -4.95
CA LEU A 259 -19.81 6.10 -5.16
C LEU A 259 -20.41 5.75 -3.79
N PRO A 260 -20.96 6.73 -3.05
CA PRO A 260 -21.33 6.57 -1.66
C PRO A 260 -22.44 5.55 -1.39
N THR A 261 -23.26 5.24 -2.41
CA THR A 261 -24.39 4.31 -2.25
C THR A 261 -24.31 3.18 -3.28
N ALA A 262 -24.95 2.04 -2.96
CA ALA A 262 -25.08 0.93 -3.90
C ALA A 262 -25.79 1.37 -5.20
N ALA A 263 -26.75 2.30 -5.11
CA ALA A 263 -27.44 2.84 -6.28
C ALA A 263 -26.50 3.66 -7.18
N ASP A 264 -25.59 4.45 -6.59
CA ASP A 264 -24.57 5.20 -7.35
C ASP A 264 -23.61 4.23 -8.05
N ARG A 265 -23.17 3.18 -7.35
CA ARG A 265 -22.32 2.12 -7.90
C ARG A 265 -22.98 1.44 -9.09
N ASP A 266 -24.23 0.98 -8.94
CA ASP A 266 -24.94 0.26 -9.99
C ASP A 266 -25.21 1.16 -11.20
N LYS A 267 -25.56 2.44 -10.96
CA LYS A 267 -25.72 3.45 -12.01
C LYS A 267 -24.40 3.72 -12.75
N PHE A 268 -23.31 3.85 -12.02
CA PHE A 268 -22.00 4.11 -12.61
C PHE A 268 -21.47 2.89 -13.35
N GLN A 269 -21.68 1.66 -12.85
CA GLN A 269 -21.35 0.43 -13.58
C GLN A 269 -22.11 0.36 -14.91
N ALA A 270 -23.41 0.64 -14.89
CA ALA A 270 -24.23 0.67 -16.11
C ALA A 270 -23.73 1.74 -17.10
N PHE A 271 -23.30 2.90 -16.62
CA PHE A 271 -22.71 3.96 -17.43
C PHE A 271 -21.40 3.49 -18.10
N VAL A 272 -20.49 2.88 -17.35
CA VAL A 272 -19.22 2.33 -17.86
C VAL A 272 -19.47 1.23 -18.91
N ASP A 273 -20.42 0.34 -18.64
CA ASP A 273 -20.76 -0.72 -19.58
C ASP A 273 -21.41 -0.19 -20.87
N ASN A 274 -22.25 0.83 -20.78
CA ASN A 274 -22.83 1.50 -21.95
C ASN A 274 -21.76 2.20 -22.78
N TYR A 275 -20.80 2.85 -22.12
CA TYR A 275 -19.64 3.43 -22.79
C TYR A 275 -18.85 2.36 -23.54
N ALA A 276 -18.49 1.26 -22.89
CA ALA A 276 -17.75 0.17 -23.52
C ALA A 276 -18.53 -0.46 -24.71
N ARG A 277 -19.85 -0.63 -24.61
CA ARG A 277 -20.68 -1.07 -25.75
C ARG A 277 -20.66 -0.08 -26.91
N SER A 278 -20.68 1.22 -26.63
CA SER A 278 -20.58 2.24 -27.67
C SER A 278 -19.22 2.22 -28.37
N GLN A 279 -18.16 2.04 -27.61
CA GLN A 279 -16.80 1.89 -28.17
C GLN A 279 -16.65 0.61 -28.99
N LYS A 280 -17.27 -0.48 -28.54
CA LYS A 280 -17.31 -1.75 -29.29
C LYS A 280 -18.02 -1.59 -30.64
N ALA A 281 -19.12 -0.87 -30.68
CA ALA A 281 -19.84 -0.58 -31.95
C ALA A 281 -19.00 0.28 -32.92
N GLN A 282 -18.04 1.07 -32.39
CA GLN A 282 -17.10 1.88 -33.18
C GLN A 282 -15.79 1.14 -33.53
N GLY A 283 -15.69 -0.17 -33.22
CA GLY A 283 -14.52 -0.98 -33.56
C GLY A 283 -13.41 -1.00 -32.50
N ARG A 284 -13.61 -0.34 -31.32
CA ARG A 284 -12.72 -0.44 -30.15
C ARG A 284 -13.27 -1.47 -29.15
N MET A 285 -12.51 -1.80 -28.13
CA MET A 285 -12.94 -2.64 -26.99
C MET A 285 -13.65 -3.93 -27.46
N GLN A 286 -13.02 -4.68 -28.35
CA GLN A 286 -13.63 -5.86 -28.99
C GLN A 286 -13.70 -7.09 -28.07
N ARG A 287 -13.02 -7.05 -26.92
CA ARG A 287 -13.09 -8.11 -25.90
C ARG A 287 -14.49 -8.19 -25.24
N PRO A 288 -14.78 -9.26 -24.47
CA PRO A 288 -15.97 -9.31 -23.61
C PRO A 288 -16.03 -8.10 -22.66
N LEU A 289 -17.23 -7.81 -22.13
CA LEU A 289 -17.39 -6.74 -21.13
C LEU A 289 -16.83 -7.20 -19.77
N ASN A 290 -15.52 -7.05 -19.61
CA ASN A 290 -14.78 -7.34 -18.37
C ASN A 290 -14.59 -6.09 -17.50
N ASN A 291 -15.39 -5.04 -17.75
CA ASN A 291 -15.32 -3.79 -16.98
C ASN A 291 -15.77 -4.04 -15.54
N ARG A 292 -15.02 -3.55 -14.57
CA ARG A 292 -15.36 -3.74 -13.16
C ARG A 292 -15.04 -2.50 -12.35
N LEU A 293 -15.82 -2.33 -11.28
CA LEU A 293 -15.58 -1.39 -10.20
C LEU A 293 -15.10 -2.24 -9.00
N TYR A 294 -13.89 -2.01 -8.55
CA TYR A 294 -13.32 -2.68 -7.39
C TYR A 294 -13.29 -1.72 -6.22
N ASP A 295 -13.98 -2.02 -5.12
CA ASP A 295 -13.75 -1.30 -3.87
C ASP A 295 -12.30 -1.47 -3.39
N VAL A 296 -11.90 -0.75 -2.33
CA VAL A 296 -10.50 -0.77 -1.89
C VAL A 296 -10.06 -2.18 -1.50
N GLU A 297 -10.87 -2.95 -0.80
CA GLU A 297 -10.52 -4.32 -0.38
C GLU A 297 -10.40 -5.27 -1.58
N GLN A 298 -11.38 -5.22 -2.47
CA GLN A 298 -11.36 -6.00 -3.73
C GLN A 298 -10.16 -5.62 -4.61
N TRP A 299 -9.78 -4.32 -4.60
CA TRP A 299 -8.63 -3.84 -5.35
C TRP A 299 -7.30 -4.34 -4.78
N LEU A 300 -7.17 -4.34 -3.45
CA LEU A 300 -6.01 -4.93 -2.76
C LEU A 300 -5.91 -6.45 -3.02
N ASP A 301 -7.03 -7.15 -2.96
CA ASP A 301 -7.07 -8.62 -3.23
C ASP A 301 -6.77 -8.94 -4.70
N ARG A 302 -7.38 -8.21 -5.64
CA ARG A 302 -7.10 -8.36 -7.08
C ARG A 302 -5.62 -8.21 -7.41
N ASN A 303 -4.96 -7.25 -6.77
CA ASN A 303 -3.54 -6.96 -6.99
C ASN A 303 -2.62 -7.84 -6.15
N GLU A 304 -3.16 -8.79 -5.41
CA GLU A 304 -2.42 -9.74 -4.57
C GLU A 304 -1.40 -9.03 -3.66
N VAL A 305 -1.80 -7.87 -3.09
CA VAL A 305 -0.94 -7.06 -2.22
C VAL A 305 -0.41 -7.89 -1.06
N VAL A 306 -1.27 -8.77 -0.51
CA VAL A 306 -0.86 -9.85 0.38
C VAL A 306 -0.67 -11.11 -0.46
N GLN A 307 0.54 -11.34 -0.92
CA GLN A 307 0.87 -12.51 -1.73
C GLN A 307 0.53 -13.81 -1.00
N ARG A 308 0.17 -14.85 -1.75
CA ARG A 308 -0.09 -16.20 -1.20
C ARG A 308 1.09 -16.73 -0.40
N ASP A 309 2.30 -16.39 -0.80
CA ASP A 309 3.54 -16.78 -0.14
C ASP A 309 3.63 -16.27 1.31
N ASN A 310 3.08 -15.09 1.60
CA ASN A 310 3.03 -14.58 2.98
C ASN A 310 2.16 -15.43 3.90
N ARG A 311 1.08 -16.02 3.39
CA ARG A 311 0.26 -16.99 4.15
C ARG A 311 1.02 -18.29 4.40
N VAL A 312 1.80 -18.75 3.44
CA VAL A 312 2.69 -19.92 3.59
C VAL A 312 3.78 -19.63 4.61
N LEU A 313 4.38 -18.43 4.58
CA LEU A 313 5.40 -18.02 5.57
C LEU A 313 4.86 -18.04 7.00
N ILE A 314 3.62 -17.59 7.24
CA ILE A 314 2.97 -17.70 8.55
C ILE A 314 2.85 -19.17 8.97
N GLY A 315 2.42 -20.05 8.07
CA GLY A 315 2.35 -21.50 8.33
C GLY A 315 3.71 -22.08 8.73
N ILE A 316 4.78 -21.72 8.00
CA ILE A 316 6.14 -22.15 8.29
C ILE A 316 6.62 -21.59 9.65
N ALA A 317 6.35 -20.32 9.95
CA ALA A 317 6.71 -19.70 11.22
C ALA A 317 6.03 -20.40 12.42
N LEU A 318 4.74 -20.76 12.29
CA LEU A 318 4.01 -21.50 13.30
C LEU A 318 4.54 -22.94 13.47
N MET A 319 4.87 -23.63 12.37
CA MET A 319 5.51 -24.94 12.44
C MET A 319 6.87 -24.86 13.13
N PHE A 320 7.68 -23.85 12.80
CA PHE A 320 8.96 -23.61 13.45
C PHE A 320 8.81 -23.39 14.96
N LEU A 321 7.86 -22.57 15.38
CA LEU A 321 7.53 -22.37 16.79
C LEU A 321 7.11 -23.71 17.44
N GLY A 322 6.30 -24.53 16.76
CA GLY A 322 5.92 -25.86 17.22
C GLY A 322 7.13 -26.77 17.46
N VAL A 323 8.09 -26.80 16.55
CA VAL A 323 9.35 -27.54 16.70
C VAL A 323 10.17 -27.01 17.88
N CYS A 324 10.26 -25.71 18.07
CA CYS A 324 10.92 -25.12 19.24
C CYS A 324 10.27 -25.56 20.56
N LEU A 325 8.94 -25.56 20.62
CA LEU A 325 8.21 -26.00 21.81
C LEU A 325 8.41 -27.51 22.10
N VAL A 326 8.38 -28.36 21.07
CA VAL A 326 8.66 -29.80 21.22
C VAL A 326 10.08 -30.02 21.75
N ASN A 327 11.06 -29.32 21.22
CA ASN A 327 12.44 -29.39 21.70
C ASN A 327 12.56 -28.98 23.17
N VAL A 328 11.87 -27.89 23.56
CA VAL A 328 11.84 -27.44 24.97
C VAL A 328 11.20 -28.48 25.88
N VAL A 329 10.09 -29.10 25.46
CA VAL A 329 9.46 -30.20 26.22
C VAL A 329 10.42 -31.38 26.36
N GLY A 330 11.13 -31.75 25.28
CA GLY A 330 12.15 -32.81 25.33
C GLY A 330 13.27 -32.50 26.31
N LEU A 331 13.78 -31.26 26.32
CA LEU A 331 14.81 -30.84 27.25
C LEU A 331 14.33 -30.79 28.71
N LEU A 332 13.07 -30.38 28.94
CA LEU A 332 12.45 -30.42 30.26
C LEU A 332 12.30 -31.87 30.75
N LEU A 333 11.85 -32.80 29.89
CA LEU A 333 11.76 -34.22 30.22
C LEU A 333 13.13 -34.79 30.59
N ALA A 334 14.18 -34.49 29.81
CA ALA A 334 15.55 -34.92 30.13
C ALA A 334 16.02 -34.35 31.49
N LYS A 335 15.70 -33.11 31.81
CA LYS A 335 16.00 -32.49 33.10
C LYS A 335 15.28 -33.19 34.24
N PHE A 336 14.00 -33.56 34.10
CA PHE A 336 13.22 -34.30 35.09
C PHE A 336 13.71 -35.71 35.29
N LEU A 337 14.07 -36.42 34.23
CA LEU A 337 14.65 -37.75 34.31
C LEU A 337 15.98 -37.73 35.08
N ASN A 338 16.83 -36.76 34.84
CA ASN A 338 18.08 -36.61 35.59
C ASN A 338 17.86 -36.27 37.08
N ALA A 339 16.75 -35.62 37.44
CA ALA A 339 16.37 -35.30 38.81
C ALA A 339 15.60 -36.47 39.51
N ALA A 340 15.20 -37.53 38.79
CA ALA A 340 14.40 -38.62 39.31
C ALA A 340 15.02 -39.35 40.51
N PRO A 341 16.35 -39.64 40.57
CA PRO A 341 16.96 -40.28 41.75
C PRO A 341 16.82 -39.45 43.02
N ILE A 342 17.03 -38.11 42.92
CA ILE A 342 16.90 -37.19 44.05
C ILE A 342 15.45 -37.10 44.50
N THR A 343 14.52 -37.09 43.57
CA THR A 343 13.07 -37.10 43.84
C THR A 343 12.64 -38.40 44.54
N GLY A 344 13.18 -39.54 44.12
CA GLY A 344 12.96 -40.82 44.74
C GLY A 344 13.45 -40.85 46.20
N LEU A 345 14.65 -40.34 46.47
CA LEU A 345 15.20 -40.23 47.80
C LEU A 345 14.32 -39.35 48.72
N ARG A 346 13.86 -38.21 48.24
CA ARG A 346 12.97 -37.32 48.99
C ARG A 346 11.63 -37.94 49.31
N ARG A 347 11.07 -38.73 48.41
CA ARG A 347 9.84 -39.53 48.69
C ARG A 347 10.06 -40.57 49.76
N ALA A 348 11.20 -41.24 49.73
CA ALA A 348 11.57 -42.20 50.77
C ALA A 348 11.74 -41.55 52.15
N LEU A 349 12.12 -40.27 52.18
CA LEU A 349 12.21 -39.46 53.40
C LEU A 349 10.89 -38.78 53.82
N GLY A 350 9.74 -39.09 53.14
CA GLY A 350 8.41 -38.64 53.55
C GLY A 350 7.83 -37.43 52.83
N ALA A 351 8.46 -36.92 51.76
CA ALA A 351 7.93 -35.81 50.99
C ALA A 351 6.64 -36.19 50.24
N SER A 352 5.58 -35.37 50.34
CA SER A 352 4.33 -35.62 49.63
C SER A 352 4.44 -35.36 48.12
N ARG A 353 3.54 -35.96 47.30
CA ARG A 353 3.48 -35.69 45.87
C ARG A 353 3.28 -34.19 45.56
N ARG A 354 2.50 -33.51 46.41
CA ARG A 354 2.22 -32.05 46.22
C ARG A 354 3.46 -31.21 46.46
N ASP A 355 4.30 -31.55 47.43
CA ASP A 355 5.55 -30.81 47.70
C ASP A 355 6.55 -30.99 46.57
N ILE A 356 6.63 -32.17 45.95
CA ILE A 356 7.50 -32.45 44.82
C ILE A 356 7.04 -31.69 43.57
N VAL A 357 5.74 -31.72 43.23
CA VAL A 357 5.19 -30.99 42.10
C VAL A 357 5.41 -29.48 42.27
N ARG A 358 5.11 -28.95 43.47
CA ARG A 358 5.29 -27.53 43.80
C ARG A 358 6.74 -27.04 43.69
N GLN A 359 7.70 -27.93 43.88
CA GLN A 359 9.13 -27.60 43.82
C GLN A 359 9.69 -27.65 42.37
N HIS A 360 8.95 -28.25 41.45
CA HIS A 360 9.34 -28.40 40.04
C HIS A 360 8.51 -27.54 39.09
N MET A 361 7.45 -26.87 39.59
CA MET A 361 6.74 -25.77 38.89
C MET A 361 7.32 -24.43 39.25
#